data_4cfd4b5b0b9b89aa6842b2a9d4380844
#
_entry.id   4cfd4b5b0b9b89aa6842b2a9d4380844
#
_cell.length_a   1.000
_cell.length_b   1.000
_cell.length_c   1.000
_cell.angle_alpha   90.00
_cell.angle_beta   90.00
_cell.angle_gamma   90.00
#
_symmetry.space_group_name_H-M   'P 1'
#
loop_
_entity.id
_entity.type
_entity.pdbx_description
1 polymer ?
#
loop_
_entity_poly.entity_id
_entity_poly.type
_entity_poly.pdbx_seq_one_letter_code
_entity_poly.pdbx_strand_id
1 'polypeptide(L)'
;MKRKITALCACLALALCLLPLFAQRAEAADLDYIASYDISVTPNTDDGSLDIRVQIEWQVLDEGPVEWVKIGLPNGSIRNETALTANIDRLSYDNSYMYVYFVRGYDDGETILFAYSWTQEYMYNLDGGAVTYDYTPGWFDEARVGQMTLTWTDPDGITASSVSGASGPNPYILERENLSHGERLNISVRYDNWPTALDESGSADYYEPQDDGDSRIVAMISLVIVMVMVFCIVHAITRASDGYRGGFCAPRYVFVNNLWFPAGPDGR
;
A
#
# COMPACT_ATOMS: atom_id res chain seq x y z
N MET A 1 41.11 -10.92 24.50
CA MET A 1 40.26 -9.93 23.81
C MET A 1 39.47 -10.53 22.65
N LYS A 2 40.04 -11.32 21.74
CA LYS A 2 39.32 -11.92 20.56
C LYS A 2 38.03 -12.70 20.93
N ARG A 3 38.05 -13.53 22.01
CA ARG A 3 36.87 -14.31 22.45
C ARG A 3 35.68 -13.47 22.93
N LYS A 4 35.88 -12.27 23.49
CA LYS A 4 34.79 -11.40 23.95
C LYS A 4 34.12 -10.68 22.78
N ILE A 5 34.90 -10.34 21.75
CA ILE A 5 34.39 -9.71 20.52
C ILE A 5 33.56 -10.71 19.72
N THR A 6 34.01 -11.97 19.61
CA THR A 6 33.27 -13.04 18.94
C THR A 6 31.92 -13.33 19.63
N ALA A 7 31.88 -13.33 20.97
CA ALA A 7 30.64 -13.52 21.74
C ALA A 7 29.66 -12.34 21.51
N LEU A 8 30.15 -11.12 21.49
CA LEU A 8 29.32 -9.93 21.24
C LEU A 8 28.71 -9.95 19.83
N CYS A 9 29.53 -10.29 18.82
CA CYS A 9 29.03 -10.42 17.43
C CYS A 9 28.01 -11.56 17.28
N ALA A 10 28.21 -12.68 17.96
CA ALA A 10 27.25 -13.79 17.95
C ALA A 10 25.92 -13.41 18.61
N CYS A 11 25.94 -12.69 19.75
CA CYS A 11 24.73 -12.20 20.40
C CYS A 11 23.99 -11.17 19.53
N LEU A 12 24.72 -10.28 18.84
CA LEU A 12 24.12 -9.29 17.93
C LEU A 12 23.48 -9.96 16.71
N ALA A 13 24.15 -10.95 16.13
CA ALA A 13 23.61 -11.74 15.01
C ALA A 13 22.36 -12.53 15.43
N LEU A 14 22.36 -13.11 16.63
CA LEU A 14 21.21 -13.84 17.18
C LEU A 14 20.03 -12.89 17.45
N ALA A 15 20.28 -11.70 17.97
CA ALA A 15 19.27 -10.67 18.19
C ALA A 15 18.66 -10.17 16.86
N LEU A 16 19.48 -9.98 15.82
CA LEU A 16 18.99 -9.61 14.48
C LEU A 16 18.15 -10.73 13.82
N CYS A 17 18.50 -11.99 14.05
CA CYS A 17 17.74 -13.13 13.55
C CYS A 17 16.39 -13.35 14.28
N LEU A 18 16.26 -12.83 15.50
CA LEU A 18 15.02 -12.92 16.28
C LEU A 18 14.04 -11.77 16.00
N LEU A 19 14.51 -10.64 15.43
CA LEU A 19 13.66 -9.49 15.09
C LEU A 19 12.45 -9.87 14.19
N PRO A 20 12.59 -10.71 13.13
CA PRO A 20 11.44 -11.09 12.31
C PRO A 20 10.43 -12.01 13.03
N LEU A 21 10.84 -12.69 14.12
CA LEU A 21 9.94 -13.54 14.92
C LEU A 21 9.00 -12.72 15.82
N PHE A 22 9.34 -11.46 16.11
CA PHE A 22 8.50 -10.52 16.86
C PHE A 22 7.71 -9.56 15.98
N ALA A 23 7.91 -9.60 14.67
CA ALA A 23 7.01 -8.98 13.72
C ALA A 23 5.71 -9.81 13.63
N GLN A 24 5.01 -9.98 14.78
CA GLN A 24 3.59 -10.27 14.72
C GLN A 24 3.00 -9.11 13.93
N ARG A 25 2.38 -9.41 12.78
CA ARG A 25 1.43 -8.49 12.18
C ARG A 25 0.44 -8.18 13.31
N ALA A 26 0.53 -6.98 13.88
CA ALA A 26 -0.62 -6.43 14.55
C ALA A 26 -1.72 -6.49 13.47
N GLU A 27 -2.73 -7.32 13.66
CA GLU A 27 -3.96 -7.16 12.90
C GLU A 27 -4.34 -5.71 13.17
N ALA A 28 -4.33 -4.89 12.14
CA ALA A 28 -4.85 -3.55 12.25
C ALA A 28 -6.29 -3.73 12.78
N ALA A 29 -6.61 -3.10 13.88
CA ALA A 29 -7.98 -3.03 14.34
C ALA A 29 -8.79 -2.49 13.16
N ASP A 30 -9.96 -3.08 12.89
CA ASP A 30 -10.86 -2.55 11.87
C ASP A 30 -11.20 -1.12 12.27
N LEU A 31 -10.63 -0.15 11.58
CA LEU A 31 -10.92 1.27 11.80
C LEU A 31 -12.35 1.57 11.38
N ASP A 32 -12.83 0.85 10.33
CA ASP A 32 -14.13 1.03 9.72
C ASP A 32 -14.64 -0.29 9.11
N TYR A 33 -15.92 -0.32 8.78
CA TYR A 33 -16.56 -1.45 8.14
C TYR A 33 -17.45 -0.98 6.99
N ILE A 34 -17.34 -1.63 5.84
CA ILE A 34 -18.17 -1.36 4.68
C ILE A 34 -19.28 -2.39 4.64
N ALA A 35 -20.51 -1.98 4.99
CA ALA A 35 -21.66 -2.88 5.02
C ALA A 35 -22.03 -3.33 3.61
N SER A 36 -22.06 -2.40 2.64
CA SER A 36 -22.28 -2.72 1.23
C SER A 36 -21.39 -1.88 0.30
N TYR A 37 -20.95 -2.50 -0.80
CA TYR A 37 -20.21 -1.88 -1.88
C TYR A 37 -20.81 -2.33 -3.22
N ASP A 38 -21.62 -1.47 -3.82
CA ASP A 38 -22.31 -1.72 -5.08
C ASP A 38 -21.62 -0.97 -6.22
N ILE A 39 -21.25 -1.69 -7.26
CA ILE A 39 -20.48 -1.18 -8.41
C ILE A 39 -21.25 -1.52 -9.69
N SER A 40 -21.45 -0.50 -10.53
CA SER A 40 -21.98 -0.68 -11.89
C SER A 40 -20.91 -0.26 -12.89
N VAL A 41 -20.66 -1.10 -13.88
CA VAL A 41 -19.66 -0.89 -14.92
C VAL A 41 -20.30 -1.09 -16.28
N THR A 42 -20.08 -0.14 -17.20
CA THR A 42 -20.51 -0.24 -18.59
C THR A 42 -19.38 0.26 -19.49
N PRO A 43 -18.88 -0.57 -20.43
CA PRO A 43 -17.88 -0.12 -21.39
C PRO A 43 -18.45 0.91 -22.38
N ASN A 44 -17.65 1.92 -22.73
CA ASN A 44 -17.97 2.89 -23.74
C ASN A 44 -17.47 2.40 -25.10
N THR A 45 -18.37 2.32 -26.08
CA THR A 45 -18.06 1.79 -27.42
C THR A 45 -17.17 2.70 -28.25
N ASP A 46 -17.13 3.99 -27.96
CA ASP A 46 -16.42 4.98 -28.78
C ASP A 46 -14.90 4.95 -28.54
N ASP A 47 -14.50 4.77 -27.26
CA ASP A 47 -13.09 4.88 -26.86
C ASP A 47 -12.60 3.73 -25.96
N GLY A 48 -13.45 2.77 -25.63
CA GLY A 48 -13.09 1.61 -24.80
C GLY A 48 -12.92 1.93 -23.31
N SER A 49 -13.21 3.15 -22.87
CA SER A 49 -13.22 3.48 -21.45
C SER A 49 -14.36 2.79 -20.71
N LEU A 50 -14.30 2.76 -19.38
CA LEU A 50 -15.36 2.21 -18.54
C LEU A 50 -16.09 3.33 -17.81
N ASP A 51 -17.40 3.43 -17.99
CA ASP A 51 -18.25 4.26 -17.15
C ASP A 51 -18.57 3.48 -15.87
N ILE A 52 -18.15 4.01 -14.74
CA ILE A 52 -18.24 3.37 -13.44
C ILE A 52 -19.06 4.22 -12.49
N ARG A 53 -19.96 3.58 -11.78
CA ARG A 53 -20.72 4.15 -10.67
C ARG A 53 -20.60 3.27 -9.46
N VAL A 54 -20.39 3.87 -8.30
CA VAL A 54 -20.33 3.17 -7.02
C VAL A 54 -21.30 3.77 -6.03
N GLN A 55 -21.80 2.90 -5.14
CA GLN A 55 -22.53 3.27 -3.94
C GLN A 55 -21.98 2.47 -2.77
N ILE A 56 -21.72 3.14 -1.67
CA ILE A 56 -21.05 2.55 -0.50
C ILE A 56 -21.86 2.90 0.75
N GLU A 57 -22.08 1.89 1.58
CA GLU A 57 -22.56 2.05 2.95
C GLU A 57 -21.40 1.79 3.91
N TRP A 58 -20.89 2.85 4.51
CA TRP A 58 -19.72 2.87 5.36
C TRP A 58 -20.11 3.07 6.82
N GLN A 59 -19.68 2.19 7.70
CA GLN A 59 -19.87 2.28 9.14
C GLN A 59 -18.59 2.72 9.83
N VAL A 60 -18.67 3.82 10.54
CA VAL A 60 -17.56 4.37 11.33
C VAL A 60 -17.45 3.59 12.63
N LEU A 61 -16.27 3.00 12.89
CA LEU A 61 -16.00 2.16 14.07
C LEU A 61 -14.87 2.73 14.94
N ASP A 62 -14.17 3.75 14.50
CA ASP A 62 -13.03 4.34 15.21
C ASP A 62 -13.39 5.64 15.92
N GLU A 63 -12.61 5.97 16.96
CA GLU A 63 -12.75 7.21 17.74
C GLU A 63 -12.26 8.42 16.92
N GLY A 64 -13.18 9.23 16.44
CA GLY A 64 -12.88 10.49 15.78
C GLY A 64 -13.65 10.67 14.49
N PRO A 65 -13.88 11.91 14.04
CA PRO A 65 -14.70 12.13 12.88
C PRO A 65 -14.00 11.69 11.59
N VAL A 66 -14.67 10.83 10.83
CA VAL A 66 -14.29 10.48 9.44
C VAL A 66 -14.71 11.62 8.53
N GLU A 67 -13.76 12.41 8.07
CA GLU A 67 -13.98 13.53 7.15
C GLU A 67 -13.73 13.16 5.69
N TRP A 68 -13.02 12.07 5.45
CA TRP A 68 -12.73 11.55 4.13
C TRP A 68 -12.40 10.06 4.19
N VAL A 69 -12.56 9.38 3.05
CA VAL A 69 -12.19 7.97 2.87
C VAL A 69 -11.38 7.79 1.59
N LYS A 70 -10.55 6.74 1.54
CA LYS A 70 -9.80 6.38 0.34
C LYS A 70 -10.21 5.00 -0.18
N ILE A 71 -10.32 4.88 -1.50
CA ILE A 71 -10.77 3.68 -2.20
C ILE A 71 -9.78 3.40 -3.33
N GLY A 72 -9.28 2.19 -3.45
CA GLY A 72 -8.33 1.81 -4.48
C GLY A 72 -8.87 2.05 -5.89
N LEU A 73 -8.00 2.41 -6.81
CA LEU A 73 -8.28 2.57 -8.25
C LEU A 73 -7.40 1.63 -9.06
N PRO A 74 -7.90 1.04 -10.15
CA PRO A 74 -7.09 0.22 -11.06
C PRO A 74 -5.88 0.98 -11.64
N ASN A 75 -6.09 2.25 -11.99
CA ASN A 75 -5.08 3.21 -12.42
C ASN A 75 -5.58 4.64 -12.19
N GLY A 76 -4.70 5.64 -12.27
CA GLY A 76 -5.02 7.05 -12.03
C GLY A 76 -5.57 7.80 -13.26
N SER A 77 -5.79 7.14 -14.40
CA SER A 77 -6.33 7.80 -15.58
C SER A 77 -7.85 7.77 -15.55
N ILE A 78 -8.41 8.78 -14.92
CA ILE A 78 -9.86 8.95 -14.78
C ILE A 78 -10.31 10.32 -15.26
N ARG A 79 -11.58 10.42 -15.65
CA ARG A 79 -12.25 11.67 -16.05
C ARG A 79 -13.71 11.67 -15.64
N ASN A 80 -14.34 12.84 -15.70
CA ASN A 80 -15.78 13.02 -15.44
C ASN A 80 -16.22 12.56 -14.04
N GLU A 81 -15.32 12.66 -13.05
CA GLU A 81 -15.66 12.32 -11.67
C GLU A 81 -16.80 13.21 -11.17
N THR A 82 -17.82 12.60 -10.62
CA THR A 82 -19.06 13.26 -10.20
C THR A 82 -19.57 12.70 -8.88
N ALA A 83 -19.77 13.58 -7.90
CA ALA A 83 -20.48 13.24 -6.67
C ALA A 83 -21.98 13.07 -6.98
N LEU A 84 -22.56 11.94 -6.58
CA LEU A 84 -23.97 11.61 -6.80
C LEU A 84 -24.83 11.82 -5.55
N THR A 85 -24.18 12.01 -4.39
CA THR A 85 -24.86 12.31 -3.12
C THR A 85 -24.39 13.63 -2.55
N ALA A 86 -25.30 14.35 -1.89
CA ALA A 86 -25.05 15.72 -1.41
C ALA A 86 -24.11 15.80 -0.19
N ASN A 87 -23.77 14.68 0.42
CA ASN A 87 -22.83 14.62 1.54
C ASN A 87 -21.36 14.53 1.10
N ILE A 88 -21.09 14.39 -0.20
CA ILE A 88 -19.75 14.52 -0.76
C ILE A 88 -19.46 16.00 -1.02
N ASP A 89 -18.39 16.52 -0.43
CA ASP A 89 -17.89 17.89 -0.68
C ASP A 89 -17.07 17.94 -1.97
N ARG A 90 -16.11 17.02 -2.11
CA ARG A 90 -15.26 16.91 -3.29
C ARG A 90 -14.70 15.50 -3.47
N LEU A 91 -14.34 15.20 -4.70
CA LEU A 91 -13.55 14.04 -5.09
C LEU A 91 -12.12 14.50 -5.44
N SER A 92 -11.14 13.69 -5.13
CA SER A 92 -9.75 13.87 -5.54
C SER A 92 -9.14 12.48 -5.77
N TYR A 93 -8.13 12.37 -6.61
CA TYR A 93 -7.51 11.07 -6.91
C TYR A 93 -6.01 11.23 -7.18
N ASP A 94 -5.31 10.11 -7.06
CA ASP A 94 -3.94 9.92 -7.50
C ASP A 94 -3.86 8.66 -8.39
N ASN A 95 -2.64 8.15 -8.63
CA ASN A 95 -2.45 6.97 -9.48
C ASN A 95 -3.05 5.67 -8.92
N SER A 96 -3.41 5.63 -7.64
CA SER A 96 -3.78 4.40 -6.94
C SER A 96 -5.08 4.50 -6.16
N TYR A 97 -5.54 5.71 -5.84
CA TYR A 97 -6.69 5.90 -4.94
C TYR A 97 -7.58 7.05 -5.35
N MET A 98 -8.89 6.85 -5.13
CA MET A 98 -9.91 7.90 -5.06
C MET A 98 -10.07 8.32 -3.61
N TYR A 99 -10.04 9.63 -3.35
CA TYR A 99 -10.31 10.27 -2.07
C TYR A 99 -11.67 10.94 -2.11
N VAL A 100 -12.57 10.52 -1.24
CA VAL A 100 -13.92 11.08 -1.13
C VAL A 100 -13.97 11.91 0.15
N TYR A 101 -14.11 13.22 0.03
CA TYR A 101 -14.21 14.16 1.15
C TYR A 101 -15.67 14.49 1.42
N PHE A 102 -16.05 14.49 2.69
CA PHE A 102 -17.42 14.75 3.11
C PHE A 102 -17.63 16.19 3.55
N VAL A 103 -18.86 16.67 3.45
CA VAL A 103 -19.27 18.04 3.88
C VAL A 103 -19.22 18.21 5.41
N ARG A 104 -19.14 17.12 6.17
CA ARG A 104 -18.95 17.09 7.63
C ARG A 104 -18.20 15.83 8.04
N GLY A 105 -17.66 15.84 9.24
CA GLY A 105 -17.17 14.63 9.88
C GLY A 105 -18.31 13.73 10.37
N TYR A 106 -18.04 12.43 10.44
CA TYR A 106 -18.93 11.39 10.97
C TYR A 106 -18.26 10.71 12.14
N ASP A 107 -18.96 10.65 13.27
CA ASP A 107 -18.45 10.09 14.52
C ASP A 107 -18.67 8.58 14.61
N ASP A 108 -18.02 7.95 15.60
CA ASP A 108 -18.19 6.52 15.93
C ASP A 108 -19.68 6.12 16.03
N GLY A 109 -20.01 4.99 15.40
CA GLY A 109 -21.38 4.45 15.31
C GLY A 109 -22.25 5.08 14.22
N GLU A 110 -21.79 6.13 13.52
CA GLU A 110 -22.54 6.68 12.38
C GLU A 110 -22.34 5.82 11.11
N THR A 111 -23.36 5.88 10.24
CA THR A 111 -23.30 5.25 8.91
C THR A 111 -23.33 6.32 7.83
N ILE A 112 -22.42 6.19 6.86
CA ILE A 112 -22.27 7.10 5.72
C ILE A 112 -22.75 6.36 4.46
N LEU A 113 -23.86 6.76 3.89
CA LEU A 113 -24.30 6.30 2.57
C LEU A 113 -23.88 7.35 1.53
N PHE A 114 -23.01 6.99 0.61
CA PHE A 114 -22.55 7.89 -0.44
C PHE A 114 -22.37 7.17 -1.78
N ALA A 115 -22.45 7.95 -2.87
CA ALA A 115 -22.31 7.46 -4.22
C ALA A 115 -21.60 8.49 -5.09
N TYR A 116 -20.79 8.00 -6.02
CA TYR A 116 -20.10 8.79 -7.03
C TYR A 116 -19.89 7.99 -8.30
N SER A 117 -19.50 8.65 -9.38
CA SER A 117 -19.20 8.03 -10.67
C SER A 117 -17.99 8.67 -11.31
N TRP A 118 -17.35 7.94 -12.22
CA TRP A 118 -16.24 8.42 -13.06
C TRP A 118 -16.16 7.58 -14.34
N THR A 119 -15.38 8.06 -15.31
CA THR A 119 -14.96 7.31 -16.48
C THR A 119 -13.52 6.88 -16.30
N GLN A 120 -13.24 5.56 -16.37
CA GLN A 120 -11.92 4.96 -16.21
C GLN A 120 -11.31 4.68 -17.58
N GLU A 121 -10.12 5.19 -17.84
CA GLU A 121 -9.38 4.98 -19.09
C GLU A 121 -8.33 3.86 -18.95
N TYR A 122 -7.76 3.42 -20.09
CA TYR A 122 -6.70 2.41 -20.16
C TYR A 122 -7.08 1.07 -19.49
N MET A 123 -8.26 0.57 -19.79
CA MET A 123 -8.79 -0.66 -19.16
C MET A 123 -8.95 -1.84 -20.12
N TYR A 124 -8.78 -1.65 -21.42
CA TYR A 124 -8.91 -2.72 -22.40
C TYR A 124 -7.58 -3.19 -22.97
N ASN A 125 -7.54 -4.43 -23.43
CA ASN A 125 -6.47 -5.01 -24.22
C ASN A 125 -7.01 -5.45 -25.59
N LEU A 126 -6.20 -5.29 -26.64
CA LEU A 126 -6.55 -5.67 -28.00
C LEU A 126 -5.83 -6.97 -28.37
N ASP A 127 -6.57 -7.93 -28.91
CA ASP A 127 -6.03 -9.19 -29.45
C ASP A 127 -6.78 -9.60 -30.72
N GLY A 128 -6.15 -9.37 -31.89
CA GLY A 128 -6.69 -9.76 -33.18
C GLY A 128 -8.04 -9.14 -33.53
N GLY A 129 -8.36 -7.96 -33.00
CA GLY A 129 -9.63 -7.24 -33.16
C GLY A 129 -10.65 -7.54 -32.07
N ALA A 130 -10.37 -8.45 -31.15
CA ALA A 130 -11.17 -8.62 -29.94
C ALA A 130 -10.70 -7.62 -28.87
N VAL A 131 -11.65 -7.20 -28.04
CA VAL A 131 -11.44 -6.31 -26.89
C VAL A 131 -11.64 -7.11 -25.60
N THR A 132 -10.65 -7.06 -24.71
CA THR A 132 -10.73 -7.73 -23.41
C THR A 132 -10.51 -6.75 -22.30
N TYR A 133 -11.38 -6.76 -21.31
CA TYR A 133 -11.26 -6.01 -20.08
C TYR A 133 -10.90 -6.97 -18.94
N ASP A 134 -9.81 -6.68 -18.24
CA ASP A 134 -9.43 -7.31 -16.97
C ASP A 134 -9.60 -6.28 -15.87
N TYR A 135 -10.80 -6.23 -15.29
CA TYR A 135 -11.18 -5.18 -14.36
C TYR A 135 -11.08 -5.64 -12.90
N THR A 136 -10.32 -4.89 -12.12
CA THR A 136 -10.25 -5.01 -10.67
C THR A 136 -11.00 -3.83 -10.05
N PRO A 137 -12.15 -4.05 -9.41
CA PRO A 137 -12.86 -2.99 -8.68
C PRO A 137 -12.00 -2.39 -7.57
N GLY A 138 -12.40 -1.21 -7.11
CA GLY A 138 -11.75 -0.55 -5.99
C GLY A 138 -11.68 -1.45 -4.75
N TRP A 139 -10.60 -1.34 -4.00
CA TRP A 139 -10.35 -2.10 -2.77
C TRP A 139 -10.18 -1.16 -1.58
N PHE A 140 -10.24 -1.73 -0.38
CA PHE A 140 -10.12 -0.97 0.86
C PHE A 140 -8.99 -1.57 1.70
N ASP A 141 -7.93 -0.78 1.95
CA ASP A 141 -6.75 -1.28 2.67
C ASP A 141 -6.98 -1.38 4.19
N GLU A 142 -7.90 -0.58 4.72
CA GLU A 142 -8.09 -0.38 6.17
C GLU A 142 -9.48 -0.80 6.66
N ALA A 143 -10.37 -1.24 5.75
CA ALA A 143 -11.73 -1.67 6.08
C ALA A 143 -12.05 -3.02 5.46
N ARG A 144 -12.89 -3.81 6.13
CA ARG A 144 -13.50 -5.02 5.58
C ARG A 144 -14.77 -4.67 4.84
N VAL A 145 -15.12 -5.48 3.84
CA VAL A 145 -16.38 -5.33 3.10
C VAL A 145 -17.30 -6.49 3.43
N GLY A 146 -18.46 -6.17 3.98
CA GLY A 146 -19.49 -7.18 4.30
C GLY A 146 -20.10 -7.80 3.07
N GLN A 147 -20.58 -6.97 2.15
CA GLN A 147 -21.14 -7.41 0.88
C GLN A 147 -20.63 -6.52 -0.25
N MET A 148 -20.18 -7.14 -1.33
CA MET A 148 -19.80 -6.47 -2.56
C MET A 148 -20.62 -7.04 -3.72
N THR A 149 -21.21 -6.16 -4.53
CA THR A 149 -21.91 -6.51 -5.77
C THR A 149 -21.34 -5.68 -6.92
N LEU A 150 -20.75 -6.36 -7.91
CA LEU A 150 -20.37 -5.73 -9.17
C LEU A 150 -21.34 -6.17 -10.26
N THR A 151 -21.92 -5.20 -10.94
CA THR A 151 -22.80 -5.39 -12.09
C THR A 151 -22.09 -4.87 -13.33
N TRP A 152 -21.76 -5.78 -14.24
CA TRP A 152 -21.19 -5.44 -15.55
C TRP A 152 -22.30 -5.51 -16.60
N THR A 153 -22.51 -4.42 -17.31
CA THR A 153 -23.55 -4.31 -18.35
C THR A 153 -22.88 -4.18 -19.71
N ASP A 154 -23.23 -5.06 -20.63
CA ASP A 154 -22.79 -4.94 -22.01
C ASP A 154 -23.32 -3.63 -22.63
N PRO A 155 -22.54 -2.96 -23.50
CA PRO A 155 -23.03 -1.82 -24.26
C PRO A 155 -24.17 -2.20 -25.20
N ASP A 156 -25.00 -1.23 -25.57
CA ASP A 156 -26.14 -1.44 -26.47
C ASP A 156 -25.73 -2.13 -27.78
N GLY A 157 -26.41 -3.24 -28.08
CA GLY A 157 -26.22 -3.99 -29.32
C GLY A 157 -24.98 -4.89 -29.37
N ILE A 158 -24.21 -4.98 -28.27
CA ILE A 158 -23.01 -5.82 -28.14
C ILE A 158 -23.28 -6.87 -27.06
N THR A 159 -22.67 -8.02 -27.22
CA THR A 159 -22.73 -9.10 -26.22
C THR A 159 -21.33 -9.65 -26.01
N ALA A 160 -20.92 -9.81 -24.77
CA ALA A 160 -19.65 -10.43 -24.42
C ALA A 160 -19.55 -11.86 -24.97
N SER A 161 -18.42 -12.19 -25.57
CA SER A 161 -18.11 -13.52 -26.08
C SER A 161 -17.75 -14.49 -24.96
N SER A 162 -17.12 -13.97 -23.91
CA SER A 162 -16.83 -14.70 -22.68
C SER A 162 -16.75 -13.78 -21.47
N VAL A 163 -17.17 -14.30 -20.32
CA VAL A 163 -17.08 -13.64 -19.03
C VAL A 163 -16.51 -14.63 -18.01
N SER A 164 -15.54 -14.20 -17.23
CA SER A 164 -15.01 -14.96 -16.09
C SER A 164 -15.00 -14.08 -14.84
N GLY A 165 -15.17 -14.70 -13.67
CA GLY A 165 -15.27 -14.00 -12.40
C GLY A 165 -16.68 -13.52 -12.04
N ALA A 166 -17.63 -13.51 -12.97
CA ALA A 166 -19.03 -13.16 -12.75
C ALA A 166 -19.97 -14.23 -13.34
N SER A 167 -21.25 -14.12 -13.04
CA SER A 167 -22.28 -15.09 -13.46
C SER A 167 -23.51 -14.38 -14.04
N GLY A 168 -24.36 -15.16 -14.72
CA GLY A 168 -25.64 -14.68 -15.28
C GLY A 168 -25.56 -14.31 -16.75
N PRO A 169 -26.72 -14.00 -17.37
CA PRO A 169 -26.79 -13.28 -18.63
C PRO A 169 -26.53 -11.80 -18.38
N ASN A 170 -26.34 -11.00 -19.45
CA ASN A 170 -26.22 -9.55 -19.31
C ASN A 170 -27.45 -8.95 -18.54
N PRO A 171 -27.22 -8.20 -17.45
CA PRO A 171 -25.94 -7.86 -16.83
C PRO A 171 -25.29 -9.05 -16.09
N TYR A 172 -23.95 -9.14 -16.13
CA TYR A 172 -23.16 -10.12 -15.40
C TYR A 172 -22.93 -9.64 -13.97
N ILE A 173 -23.09 -10.54 -12.98
CA ILE A 173 -23.02 -10.17 -11.57
C ILE A 173 -21.90 -10.95 -10.89
N LEU A 174 -21.01 -10.24 -10.21
CA LEU A 174 -20.04 -10.76 -9.26
C LEU A 174 -20.48 -10.35 -7.86
N GLU A 175 -20.82 -11.31 -7.02
CA GLU A 175 -21.14 -11.11 -5.61
C GLU A 175 -20.06 -11.76 -4.75
N ARG A 176 -19.66 -11.07 -3.70
CA ARG A 176 -18.75 -11.58 -2.66
C ARG A 176 -19.14 -11.03 -1.31
N GLU A 177 -18.94 -11.85 -0.30
CA GLU A 177 -19.19 -11.49 1.09
C GLU A 177 -17.89 -11.60 1.90
N ASN A 178 -17.78 -10.79 2.94
CA ASN A 178 -16.72 -10.84 3.93
C ASN A 178 -15.30 -10.69 3.35
N LEU A 179 -15.11 -9.69 2.47
CA LEU A 179 -13.79 -9.37 1.93
C LEU A 179 -12.89 -8.83 3.02
N SER A 180 -11.68 -9.33 3.06
CA SER A 180 -10.63 -8.89 3.97
C SER A 180 -10.00 -7.57 3.51
N HIS A 181 -9.27 -6.91 4.40
CA HIS A 181 -8.47 -5.72 4.07
C HIS A 181 -7.58 -5.96 2.85
N GLY A 182 -7.60 -5.04 1.90
CA GLY A 182 -6.78 -5.08 0.69
C GLY A 182 -7.11 -6.22 -0.26
N GLU A 183 -8.17 -7.00 -0.03
CA GLU A 183 -8.58 -8.08 -0.93
C GLU A 183 -9.06 -7.49 -2.25
N ARG A 184 -8.53 -8.03 -3.34
CA ARG A 184 -8.84 -7.60 -4.70
C ARG A 184 -9.52 -8.72 -5.45
N LEU A 185 -10.59 -8.38 -6.12
CA LEU A 185 -11.32 -9.28 -7.03
C LEU A 185 -10.99 -8.90 -8.47
N ASN A 186 -11.26 -9.80 -9.39
CA ASN A 186 -11.11 -9.54 -10.81
C ASN A 186 -12.29 -10.12 -11.58
N ILE A 187 -12.73 -9.36 -12.59
CA ILE A 187 -13.65 -9.83 -13.64
C ILE A 187 -12.95 -9.64 -14.99
N SER A 188 -13.02 -10.67 -15.83
CA SER A 188 -12.53 -10.58 -17.21
C SER A 188 -13.69 -10.74 -18.18
N VAL A 189 -13.82 -9.76 -19.10
CA VAL A 189 -14.90 -9.73 -20.09
C VAL A 189 -14.30 -9.52 -21.47
N ARG A 190 -14.61 -10.41 -22.42
CA ARG A 190 -14.11 -10.38 -23.80
C ARG A 190 -15.22 -10.16 -24.80
N TYR A 191 -14.97 -9.31 -25.77
CA TYR A 191 -15.83 -9.00 -26.91
C TYR A 191 -15.08 -9.29 -28.20
N ASP A 192 -15.52 -10.31 -28.97
CA ASP A 192 -14.90 -10.64 -30.27
C ASP A 192 -15.35 -9.73 -31.40
N ASN A 193 -16.48 -9.02 -31.23
CA ASN A 193 -17.08 -8.14 -32.22
C ASN A 193 -17.29 -6.74 -31.63
N TRP A 194 -16.21 -5.99 -31.47
CA TRP A 194 -16.33 -4.61 -31.02
C TRP A 194 -16.70 -3.69 -32.20
N PRO A 195 -17.65 -2.75 -32.04
CA PRO A 195 -18.24 -2.01 -33.15
C PRO A 195 -17.31 -0.94 -33.74
N THR A 196 -16.37 -0.45 -32.98
CA THR A 196 -15.47 0.65 -33.32
C THR A 196 -14.03 0.17 -33.30
N ALA A 197 -13.19 0.63 -34.21
CA ALA A 197 -11.76 0.37 -34.13
C ALA A 197 -11.18 1.19 -32.97
N LEU A 198 -10.74 0.51 -31.92
CA LEU A 198 -10.07 1.15 -30.79
C LEU A 198 -8.58 1.35 -31.12
N ASP A 199 -8.00 2.41 -30.57
CA ASP A 199 -6.58 2.72 -30.72
C ASP A 199 -5.77 1.93 -29.66
N GLU A 200 -4.65 1.33 -30.06
CA GLU A 200 -3.74 0.67 -29.14
C GLU A 200 -3.24 1.63 -28.04
N SER A 201 -3.09 2.91 -28.36
CA SER A 201 -2.64 3.93 -27.38
C SER A 201 -3.58 4.15 -26.19
N GLY A 202 -4.84 3.72 -26.30
CA GLY A 202 -5.82 3.74 -25.20
C GLY A 202 -5.91 2.43 -24.42
N SER A 203 -5.08 1.43 -24.77
CA SER A 203 -5.08 0.13 -24.08
C SER A 203 -4.35 0.17 -22.74
N ALA A 204 -4.62 -0.83 -21.90
CA ALA A 204 -3.97 -0.99 -20.60
C ALA A 204 -2.44 -1.13 -20.71
N ASP A 205 -1.94 -1.72 -21.80
CA ASP A 205 -0.49 -1.89 -22.05
C ASP A 205 0.24 -0.56 -22.26
N TYR A 206 -0.48 0.50 -22.66
CA TYR A 206 0.08 1.85 -22.87
C TYR A 206 -0.03 2.75 -21.62
N TYR A 207 -0.65 2.26 -20.55
CA TYR A 207 -0.73 3.04 -19.33
C TYR A 207 0.66 3.14 -18.67
N GLU A 208 1.25 4.33 -18.70
CA GLU A 208 2.41 4.67 -17.89
C GLU A 208 1.92 5.41 -16.62
N PRO A 209 2.05 4.83 -15.42
CA PRO A 209 1.74 5.54 -14.18
C PRO A 209 2.52 6.85 -14.14
N GLN A 210 1.85 7.96 -13.89
CA GLN A 210 2.55 9.21 -13.59
C GLN A 210 3.47 8.96 -12.38
N ASP A 211 4.77 9.06 -12.63
CA ASP A 211 5.80 8.89 -11.59
C ASP A 211 5.66 10.08 -10.62
N ASP A 212 4.90 9.88 -9.55
CA ASP A 212 4.89 10.80 -8.42
C ASP A 212 6.30 10.77 -7.83
N GLY A 213 7.16 11.69 -8.29
CA GLY A 213 8.57 11.75 -7.91
C GLY A 213 8.88 11.62 -6.42
N ASP A 214 7.84 11.66 -5.58
CA ASP A 214 7.91 11.49 -4.13
C ASP A 214 8.37 10.08 -3.70
N SER A 215 7.98 9.02 -4.40
CA SER A 215 8.37 7.66 -4.00
C SER A 215 9.86 7.41 -4.16
N ARG A 216 10.48 7.97 -5.20
CA ARG A 216 11.95 7.90 -5.41
C ARG A 216 12.70 8.78 -4.43
N ILE A 217 12.15 9.95 -4.09
CA ILE A 217 12.72 10.87 -3.11
C ILE A 217 12.68 10.21 -1.72
N VAL A 218 11.56 9.63 -1.31
CA VAL A 218 11.41 8.91 -0.03
C VAL A 218 12.34 7.70 0.04
N ALA A 219 12.47 6.92 -1.04
CA ALA A 219 13.40 5.80 -1.10
C ALA A 219 14.87 6.27 -0.99
N MET A 220 15.24 7.36 -1.66
CA MET A 220 16.59 7.94 -1.56
C MET A 220 16.87 8.51 -0.18
N ILE A 221 15.91 9.22 0.43
CA ILE A 221 16.05 9.75 1.80
C ILE A 221 16.22 8.60 2.79
N SER A 222 15.44 7.54 2.68
CA SER A 222 15.53 6.34 3.52
C SER A 222 16.90 5.68 3.40
N LEU A 223 17.44 5.54 2.19
CA LEU A 223 18.75 5.00 1.94
C LEU A 223 19.86 5.86 2.57
N VAL A 224 19.75 7.18 2.44
CA VAL A 224 20.72 8.14 3.05
C VAL A 224 20.69 8.05 4.58
N ILE A 225 19.51 7.96 5.20
CA ILE A 225 19.37 7.80 6.66
C ILE A 225 20.05 6.51 7.12
N VAL A 226 19.81 5.38 6.44
CA VAL A 226 20.45 4.11 6.76
C VAL A 226 21.96 4.20 6.62
N MET A 227 22.49 4.80 5.56
CA MET A 227 23.92 5.00 5.36
C MET A 227 24.54 5.85 6.47
N VAL A 228 23.87 6.94 6.88
CA VAL A 228 24.36 7.80 7.99
C VAL A 228 24.35 7.03 9.31
N MET A 229 23.30 6.23 9.59
CA MET A 229 23.27 5.41 10.80
C MET A 229 24.40 4.38 10.83
N VAL A 230 24.64 3.67 9.72
CA VAL A 230 25.75 2.71 9.61
C VAL A 230 27.10 3.42 9.79
N PHE A 231 27.29 4.58 9.19
CA PHE A 231 28.52 5.38 9.35
C PHE A 231 28.71 5.80 10.81
N CYS A 232 27.69 6.28 11.51
CA CYS A 232 27.76 6.64 12.92
C CYS A 232 28.11 5.45 13.80
N ILE A 233 27.53 4.27 13.54
CA ILE A 233 27.84 3.03 14.28
C ILE A 233 29.31 2.62 14.05
N VAL A 234 29.77 2.59 12.81
CA VAL A 234 31.15 2.25 12.47
C VAL A 234 32.11 3.24 13.13
N HIS A 235 31.80 4.55 13.08
CA HIS A 235 32.65 5.58 13.70
C HIS A 235 32.68 5.48 15.23
N ALA A 236 31.55 5.12 15.87
CA ALA A 236 31.51 4.87 17.32
C ALA A 236 32.35 3.64 17.71
N ILE A 237 32.30 2.56 16.91
CA ILE A 237 33.10 1.35 17.13
C ILE A 237 34.59 1.63 16.96
N THR A 238 35.01 2.40 15.93
CA THR A 238 36.42 2.76 15.71
C THR A 238 36.96 3.67 16.82
N ARG A 239 36.17 4.67 17.27
CA ARG A 239 36.56 5.50 18.42
C ARG A 239 36.70 4.69 19.73
N ALA A 240 35.79 3.73 19.96
CA ALA A 240 35.88 2.85 21.14
C ALA A 240 37.14 1.95 21.07
N SER A 241 37.62 1.58 19.88
CA SER A 241 38.83 0.77 19.71
C SER A 241 40.13 1.59 19.92
N ASP A 242 40.13 2.87 19.56
CA ASP A 242 41.28 3.74 19.75
C ASP A 242 41.46 4.20 21.19
N GLY A 243 40.38 4.30 21.98
CA GLY A 243 40.42 4.60 23.41
C GLY A 243 41.08 3.50 24.28
N TYR A 244 41.28 2.28 23.77
CA TYR A 244 41.88 1.15 24.49
C TYR A 244 43.38 1.01 24.31
N ARG A 245 44.04 1.95 23.62
CA ARG A 245 45.51 2.04 23.51
C ARG A 245 46.16 2.83 24.64
N GLY A 246 45.42 3.23 25.67
CA GLY A 246 46.01 3.74 26.92
C GLY A 246 46.71 2.59 27.64
N GLY A 247 48.03 2.59 27.60
CA GLY A 247 48.85 1.54 28.17
C GLY A 247 48.53 1.33 29.65
N PHE A 248 48.23 0.09 30.00
CA PHE A 248 48.32 -0.37 31.37
C PHE A 248 49.78 -0.21 31.83
N CYS A 249 50.09 0.88 32.49
CA CYS A 249 51.29 0.93 33.33
C CYS A 249 51.06 -0.09 34.47
N ALA A 250 51.62 -1.26 34.32
CA ALA A 250 51.68 -2.19 35.42
C ALA A 250 52.40 -1.49 36.58
N PRO A 251 51.86 -1.50 37.80
CA PRO A 251 52.57 -0.91 38.96
C PRO A 251 53.92 -1.55 39.09
N ARG A 252 54.99 -0.71 39.02
CA ARG A 252 56.34 -1.15 39.29
C ARG A 252 56.47 -1.31 40.81
N TYR A 253 56.89 -2.49 41.26
CA TYR A 253 57.20 -2.77 42.65
C TYR A 253 58.70 -2.81 42.79
N VAL A 254 59.22 -2.23 43.89
CA VAL A 254 60.63 -2.31 44.24
C VAL A 254 60.75 -3.27 45.44
N PHE A 255 61.72 -4.20 45.36
CA PHE A 255 61.95 -5.19 46.39
C PHE A 255 63.03 -4.68 47.34
N VAL A 256 62.67 -4.38 48.61
CA VAL A 256 63.61 -3.88 49.65
C VAL A 256 63.36 -4.67 50.93
N ASN A 257 64.42 -5.15 51.53
CA ASN A 257 64.37 -5.91 52.81
C ASN A 257 63.33 -7.07 52.86
N ASN A 258 63.30 -7.91 51.82
CA ASN A 258 62.40 -9.05 51.69
C ASN A 258 60.90 -8.71 51.58
N LEU A 259 60.56 -7.46 51.25
CA LEU A 259 59.17 -7.03 51.03
C LEU A 259 59.06 -6.25 49.70
N TRP A 260 57.90 -6.38 49.01
CA TRP A 260 57.54 -5.66 47.80
C TRP A 260 56.76 -4.39 48.11
N PHE A 261 57.26 -3.26 47.65
CA PHE A 261 56.60 -1.95 47.81
C PHE A 261 56.24 -1.38 46.41
N PRO A 262 55.11 -0.68 46.27
CA PRO A 262 54.82 0.03 45.04
C PRO A 262 55.85 1.15 44.86
N ALA A 263 56.46 1.24 43.65
CA ALA A 263 57.40 2.32 43.36
C ALA A 263 56.64 3.66 43.22
N GLY A 264 57.15 4.71 43.84
CA GLY A 264 56.63 6.06 43.70
C GLY A 264 56.71 6.57 42.24
N PRO A 265 56.02 7.68 41.91
CA PRO A 265 55.92 8.21 40.57
C PRO A 265 57.30 8.57 39.94
N ASP A 266 58.35 8.72 40.73
CA ASP A 266 59.72 9.08 40.36
C ASP A 266 60.67 7.87 40.25
N GLY A 267 60.19 6.66 40.44
CA GLY A 267 61.02 5.45 40.29
C GLY A 267 62.08 5.23 41.38
N ARG A 268 61.99 5.90 42.52
CA ARG A 268 62.82 5.70 43.69
C ARG A 268 62.11 5.08 44.83
#